data_8dd666b5d75ee65c7fd30267b0e2931b
#
_entry.id   8dd666b5d75ee65c7fd30267b0e2931b
#
_cell.length_a   1.000
_cell.length_b   1.000
_cell.length_c   1.000
_cell.angle_alpha   90.00
_cell.angle_beta   90.00
_cell.angle_gamma   90.00
#
_symmetry.space_group_name_H-M   'P 1'
#
loop_
_entity.id
_entity.type
_entity.pdbx_description
1 polymer ?
#
loop_
_entity_poly.entity_id
_entity_poly.type
_entity_poly.pdbx_seq_one_letter_code
_entity_poly.pdbx_strand_id
1 'polypeptide(L)'
;MNTIEQTILKLKSSPLFYLFLSSRELFHTNFWFWLSTINETETIKLFSSSTINNNLKFKREHNQSSGEFKSKVDLYITDSSNKKIVIENKVKDFPTYEQLERIKKSFGESDTELILATLFWSKEISFQGWKVVTYSEISEAINPSKFTSKQYYLDLISDYKDFTLNLAYLSEQLDISDVYNFAISVNKELYAQLNDIKLWEGYQKLRASHLLLRFNKFNKYNAAASYSINNQKATIDFLVEITNDYKIGISIEDNQYRKFITGPKHIQFSENLRANDIFFSSSWMSARKNKMMSYAPNYKYQYEKIGVMNFDDLFKKINTDILMMLERKEEIKNQIPS
;
A
#
# COMPACT_ATOMS: atom_id res chain seq x y z
N MET A 1 -26.83 -4.30 -10.41
CA MET A 1 -25.49 -4.07 -9.83
C MET A 1 -25.28 -2.58 -9.64
N ASN A 2 -24.80 -2.16 -8.48
CA ASN A 2 -24.42 -0.77 -8.31
C ASN A 2 -23.11 -0.50 -9.10
N THR A 3 -23.08 0.54 -9.88
CA THR A 3 -21.84 0.96 -10.55
C THR A 3 -20.91 1.66 -9.55
N ILE A 4 -19.62 1.75 -9.86
CA ILE A 4 -18.65 2.54 -9.03
C ILE A 4 -19.18 3.96 -8.81
N GLU A 5 -19.70 4.60 -9.85
CA GLU A 5 -20.29 5.94 -9.77
C GLU A 5 -21.47 6.01 -8.80
N GLN A 6 -22.43 5.07 -8.90
CA GLN A 6 -23.59 5.02 -8.00
C GLN A 6 -23.14 4.80 -6.54
N THR A 7 -22.12 3.98 -6.31
CA THR A 7 -21.57 3.75 -4.97
C THR A 7 -20.92 5.01 -4.40
N ILE A 8 -20.18 5.75 -5.22
CA ILE A 8 -19.58 7.02 -4.82
C ILE A 8 -20.67 8.07 -4.50
N LEU A 9 -21.75 8.13 -5.28
CA LEU A 9 -22.87 9.02 -4.97
C LEU A 9 -23.53 8.67 -3.63
N LYS A 10 -23.73 7.37 -3.35
CA LYS A 10 -24.24 6.92 -2.05
C LYS A 10 -23.31 7.28 -0.90
N LEU A 11 -21.99 7.09 -1.06
CA LEU A 11 -21.01 7.51 -0.05
C LEU A 11 -21.10 9.01 0.22
N LYS A 12 -21.14 9.84 -0.82
CA LYS A 12 -21.23 11.31 -0.70
C LYS A 12 -22.53 11.79 -0.08
N SER A 13 -23.62 11.08 -0.25
CA SER A 13 -24.91 11.41 0.37
C SER A 13 -25.00 11.07 1.86
N SER A 14 -24.08 10.24 2.37
CA SER A 14 -24.04 9.91 3.79
C SER A 14 -23.56 11.11 4.63
N PRO A 15 -24.20 11.39 5.79
CA PRO A 15 -23.73 12.41 6.71
C PRO A 15 -22.34 12.11 7.28
N LEU A 16 -21.90 10.85 7.22
CA LEU A 16 -20.58 10.40 7.69
C LEU A 16 -19.45 10.71 6.71
N PHE A 17 -19.77 11.06 5.46
CA PHE A 17 -18.78 11.25 4.39
C PHE A 17 -17.75 12.33 4.71
N TYR A 18 -18.20 13.49 5.16
CA TYR A 18 -17.31 14.59 5.48
C TYR A 18 -16.44 14.32 6.72
N LEU A 19 -16.96 13.57 7.69
CA LEU A 19 -16.18 13.10 8.84
C LEU A 19 -15.09 12.12 8.40
N PHE A 20 -15.43 11.22 7.50
CA PHE A 20 -14.50 10.28 6.88
C PHE A 20 -13.40 11.01 6.11
N LEU A 21 -13.72 12.02 5.28
CA LEU A 21 -12.72 12.77 4.51
C LEU A 21 -11.69 13.48 5.38
N SER A 22 -12.07 13.95 6.57
CA SER A 22 -11.17 14.69 7.45
C SER A 22 -10.10 13.85 8.11
N SER A 23 -10.40 12.61 8.47
CA SER A 23 -9.51 11.77 9.27
C SER A 23 -9.49 10.28 8.91
N ARG A 24 -10.18 9.86 7.90
CA ARG A 24 -10.23 8.49 7.31
C ARG A 24 -10.02 7.34 8.31
N GLU A 25 -8.77 6.90 8.53
CA GLU A 25 -8.44 5.81 9.47
C GLU A 25 -8.88 6.13 10.89
N LEU A 26 -8.59 7.34 11.35
CA LEU A 26 -8.97 7.78 12.70
C LEU A 26 -10.49 7.88 12.87
N PHE A 27 -11.23 8.24 11.81
CA PHE A 27 -12.70 8.24 11.83
C PHE A 27 -13.24 6.85 12.21
N HIS A 28 -12.78 5.81 11.52
CA HIS A 28 -13.22 4.43 11.79
C HIS A 28 -12.77 3.95 13.16
N THR A 29 -11.52 4.19 13.53
CA THR A 29 -10.97 3.82 14.84
C THR A 29 -11.75 4.50 15.98
N ASN A 30 -12.11 5.77 15.82
CA ASN A 30 -12.93 6.50 16.79
C ASN A 30 -14.34 5.93 16.88
N PHE A 31 -14.92 5.53 15.76
CA PHE A 31 -16.24 4.91 15.75
C PHE A 31 -16.23 3.55 16.47
N TRP A 32 -15.24 2.70 16.21
CA TRP A 32 -15.08 1.42 16.89
C TRP A 32 -14.83 1.59 18.39
N PHE A 33 -14.02 2.58 18.76
CA PHE A 33 -13.84 2.92 20.17
C PHE A 33 -15.15 3.38 20.83
N TRP A 34 -15.94 4.20 20.15
CA TRP A 34 -17.25 4.59 20.64
C TRP A 34 -18.20 3.38 20.77
N LEU A 35 -18.23 2.45 19.81
CA LEU A 35 -18.97 1.20 19.92
C LEU A 35 -18.58 0.41 21.18
N SER A 36 -17.30 0.40 21.53
CA SER A 36 -16.83 -0.29 22.74
C SER A 36 -17.38 0.34 24.03
N THR A 37 -17.68 1.63 24.04
CA THR A 37 -18.34 2.27 25.20
C THR A 37 -19.81 1.91 25.35
N ILE A 38 -20.42 1.38 24.28
CA ILE A 38 -21.80 0.91 24.29
C ILE A 38 -21.85 -0.59 24.62
N ASN A 39 -21.06 -1.39 23.90
CA ASN A 39 -20.99 -2.84 24.11
C ASN A 39 -19.60 -3.37 23.72
N GLU A 40 -18.75 -3.57 24.74
CA GLU A 40 -17.37 -4.06 24.57
C GLU A 40 -17.33 -5.43 23.89
N THR A 41 -18.19 -6.35 24.31
CA THR A 41 -18.21 -7.73 23.81
C THR A 41 -18.61 -7.79 22.33
N GLU A 42 -19.60 -7.02 21.91
CA GLU A 42 -19.99 -7.00 20.49
C GLU A 42 -18.97 -6.26 19.64
N THR A 43 -18.29 -5.23 20.19
CA THR A 43 -17.23 -4.53 19.47
C THR A 43 -16.06 -5.43 19.15
N ILE A 44 -15.63 -6.27 20.08
CA ILE A 44 -14.48 -7.15 19.86
C ILE A 44 -14.77 -8.23 18.81
N LYS A 45 -16.02 -8.69 18.72
CA LYS A 45 -16.46 -9.68 17.72
C LYS A 45 -16.34 -9.17 16.27
N LEU A 46 -16.23 -7.86 16.08
CA LEU A 46 -15.97 -7.30 14.76
C LEU A 46 -14.58 -7.68 14.22
N PHE A 47 -13.65 -8.02 15.10
CA PHE A 47 -12.25 -8.25 14.76
C PHE A 47 -11.78 -9.65 15.10
N SER A 48 -12.23 -10.20 16.23
CA SER A 48 -11.73 -11.46 16.77
C SER A 48 -12.85 -12.38 17.21
N SER A 49 -12.69 -13.67 16.87
CA SER A 49 -13.52 -14.76 17.41
C SER A 49 -12.93 -15.37 18.68
N SER A 50 -11.81 -14.88 19.15
CA SER A 50 -11.15 -15.38 20.36
C SER A 50 -12.04 -15.19 21.57
N THR A 51 -12.11 -16.21 22.44
CA THR A 51 -12.75 -16.07 23.75
C THR A 51 -11.93 -15.08 24.59
N ILE A 52 -12.55 -13.99 24.96
CA ILE A 52 -11.95 -12.93 25.76
C ILE A 52 -12.76 -12.83 27.06
N ASN A 53 -12.04 -12.69 28.17
CA ASN A 53 -12.64 -12.57 29.47
C ASN A 53 -13.29 -11.18 29.65
N ASN A 54 -14.21 -11.07 30.63
CA ASN A 54 -14.87 -9.81 30.96
C ASN A 54 -13.87 -8.73 31.41
N ASN A 55 -14.33 -7.49 31.49
CA ASN A 55 -13.54 -6.28 31.82
C ASN A 55 -12.49 -5.90 30.76
N LEU A 56 -12.98 -5.64 29.59
CA LEU A 56 -12.16 -5.18 28.48
C LEU A 56 -11.76 -3.71 28.65
N LYS A 57 -10.52 -3.40 28.35
CA LYS A 57 -10.01 -2.03 28.32
C LYS A 57 -9.55 -1.68 26.91
N PHE A 58 -10.22 -0.71 26.33
CA PHE A 58 -9.92 -0.18 25.00
C PHE A 58 -9.09 1.10 25.13
N LYS A 59 -8.02 1.20 24.32
CA LYS A 59 -7.20 2.42 24.19
C LYS A 59 -6.99 2.74 22.71
N ARG A 60 -7.21 3.99 22.34
CA ARG A 60 -6.92 4.49 21.00
C ARG A 60 -5.49 5.01 20.94
N GLU A 61 -4.90 4.96 19.73
CA GLU A 61 -3.60 5.54 19.45
C GLU A 61 -2.54 5.19 20.51
N HIS A 62 -2.54 3.92 20.93
CA HIS A 62 -1.69 3.46 22.02
C HIS A 62 -0.24 3.34 21.59
N ASN A 63 0.66 3.97 22.37
CA ASN A 63 2.10 3.89 22.17
C ASN A 63 2.70 2.83 23.09
N GLN A 64 3.57 1.99 22.54
CA GLN A 64 4.37 1.04 23.33
C GLN A 64 5.81 1.07 22.82
N SER A 65 6.74 0.87 23.76
CA SER A 65 8.16 0.73 23.47
C SER A 65 8.66 -0.60 24.04
N SER A 66 9.43 -1.33 23.25
CA SER A 66 10.10 -2.56 23.64
C SER A 66 11.55 -2.49 23.16
N GLY A 67 12.48 -2.26 24.09
CA GLY A 67 13.87 -2.00 23.74
C GLY A 67 14.01 -0.74 22.85
N GLU A 68 14.61 -0.92 21.68
CA GLU A 68 14.80 0.16 20.69
C GLU A 68 13.55 0.40 19.82
N PHE A 69 12.54 -0.48 19.88
CA PHE A 69 11.35 -0.36 19.03
C PHE A 69 10.28 0.45 19.76
N LYS A 70 9.81 1.49 19.06
CA LYS A 70 8.68 2.31 19.48
C LYS A 70 7.64 2.30 18.38
N SER A 71 6.43 1.93 18.74
CA SER A 71 5.29 1.90 17.79
C SER A 71 4.04 2.45 18.42
N LYS A 72 3.17 2.98 17.58
CA LYS A 72 1.84 3.43 17.89
C LYS A 72 0.86 2.58 17.09
N VAL A 73 -0.24 2.15 17.71
CA VAL A 73 -1.30 1.37 17.07
C VAL A 73 -2.63 2.08 17.22
N ASP A 74 -3.53 1.84 16.29
CA ASP A 74 -4.82 2.54 16.23
C ASP A 74 -5.75 2.15 17.36
N LEU A 75 -5.85 0.85 17.67
CA LEU A 75 -6.66 0.36 18.78
C LEU A 75 -5.91 -0.75 19.53
N TYR A 76 -5.89 -0.63 20.84
CA TYR A 76 -5.27 -1.59 21.75
C TYR A 76 -6.31 -2.04 22.78
N ILE A 77 -6.45 -3.35 22.94
CA ILE A 77 -7.45 -3.95 23.80
C ILE A 77 -6.78 -4.95 24.74
N THR A 78 -7.12 -4.88 26.01
CA THR A 78 -6.68 -5.86 27.03
C THR A 78 -7.87 -6.38 27.82
N ASP A 79 -7.81 -7.63 28.22
CA ASP A 79 -8.77 -8.23 29.14
C ASP A 79 -8.20 -8.40 30.57
N SER A 80 -8.99 -8.94 31.46
CA SER A 80 -8.58 -9.20 32.85
C SER A 80 -7.52 -10.29 33.00
N SER A 81 -7.28 -11.11 31.98
CA SER A 81 -6.22 -12.13 31.94
C SER A 81 -4.93 -11.64 31.28
N ASN A 82 -4.85 -10.34 30.95
CA ASN A 82 -3.75 -9.72 30.19
C ASN A 82 -3.62 -10.22 28.75
N LYS A 83 -4.63 -10.91 28.19
CA LYS A 83 -4.67 -11.16 26.77
C LYS A 83 -4.78 -9.82 26.03
N LYS A 84 -4.02 -9.68 24.97
CA LYS A 84 -3.89 -8.42 24.22
C LYS A 84 -4.40 -8.60 22.79
N ILE A 85 -5.10 -7.59 22.29
CA ILE A 85 -5.43 -7.47 20.87
C ILE A 85 -4.94 -6.11 20.39
N VAL A 86 -4.20 -6.12 19.31
CA VAL A 86 -3.64 -4.95 18.66
C VAL A 86 -4.26 -4.83 17.28
N ILE A 87 -4.88 -3.70 17.00
CA ILE A 87 -5.52 -3.44 15.70
C ILE A 87 -4.82 -2.27 15.04
N GLU A 88 -4.27 -2.51 13.87
CA GLU A 88 -3.79 -1.49 12.93
C GLU A 88 -4.84 -1.33 11.83
N ASN A 89 -5.27 -0.10 11.57
CA ASN A 89 -6.32 0.22 10.62
C ASN A 89 -5.75 0.89 9.36
N LYS A 90 -6.13 0.41 8.19
CA LYS A 90 -5.70 0.91 6.88
C LYS A 90 -6.89 1.12 5.95
N VAL A 91 -7.15 2.39 5.62
CA VAL A 91 -8.26 2.78 4.73
C VAL A 91 -7.74 3.36 3.42
N LYS A 92 -6.99 4.45 3.50
CA LYS A 92 -6.42 5.14 2.34
C LYS A 92 -5.02 4.66 2.00
N ASP A 93 -4.41 3.94 2.92
CA ASP A 93 -3.04 3.45 2.84
C ASP A 93 -3.01 1.93 2.78
N PHE A 94 -1.86 1.39 2.40
CA PHE A 94 -1.57 -0.03 2.48
C PHE A 94 -0.34 -0.21 3.37
N PRO A 95 -0.35 -1.15 4.34
CA PRO A 95 0.75 -1.27 5.29
C PRO A 95 2.02 -1.74 4.58
N THR A 96 3.17 -1.22 5.00
CA THR A 96 4.45 -1.78 4.61
C THR A 96 4.83 -2.94 5.53
N TYR A 97 5.63 -3.87 5.00
CA TYR A 97 6.13 -5.00 5.79
C TYR A 97 6.90 -4.51 7.03
N GLU A 98 7.74 -3.49 6.85
CA GLU A 98 8.57 -2.91 7.90
C GLU A 98 7.71 -2.29 9.01
N GLN A 99 6.60 -1.65 8.65
CA GLN A 99 5.67 -1.09 9.64
C GLN A 99 5.06 -2.20 10.50
N LEU A 100 4.54 -3.25 9.87
CA LEU A 100 3.90 -4.35 10.57
C LEU A 100 4.90 -5.14 11.44
N GLU A 101 6.11 -5.38 10.95
CA GLU A 101 7.18 -6.02 11.72
C GLU A 101 7.62 -5.17 12.92
N ARG A 102 7.70 -3.85 12.77
CA ARG A 102 8.00 -2.95 13.88
C ARG A 102 6.91 -3.00 14.96
N ILE A 103 5.64 -2.99 14.57
CA ILE A 103 4.51 -3.13 15.49
C ILE A 103 4.59 -4.48 16.19
N LYS A 104 4.80 -5.56 15.45
CA LYS A 104 4.93 -6.91 15.99
C LYS A 104 6.08 -7.00 17.02
N LYS A 105 7.23 -6.40 16.75
CA LYS A 105 8.35 -6.35 17.71
C LYS A 105 8.03 -5.52 18.95
N SER A 106 7.20 -4.48 18.83
CA SER A 106 6.83 -3.63 19.97
C SER A 106 5.72 -4.23 20.84
N PHE A 107 4.77 -4.98 20.23
CA PHE A 107 3.56 -5.46 20.89
C PHE A 107 3.42 -6.99 20.93
N GLY A 108 4.17 -7.73 20.10
CA GLY A 108 3.98 -9.15 19.85
C GLY A 108 4.53 -10.03 20.97
N GLU A 109 3.92 -9.98 22.15
CA GLU A 109 4.13 -10.96 23.21
C GLU A 109 3.31 -12.24 22.92
N SER A 110 3.59 -13.34 23.64
CA SER A 110 3.00 -14.67 23.40
C SER A 110 1.47 -14.68 23.34
N ASP A 111 0.81 -13.79 24.10
CA ASP A 111 -0.64 -13.73 24.24
C ASP A 111 -1.28 -12.54 23.49
N THR A 112 -0.59 -12.05 22.46
CA THR A 112 -1.07 -10.91 21.65
C THR A 112 -1.61 -11.38 20.30
N GLU A 113 -2.86 -11.06 20.00
CA GLU A 113 -3.45 -11.18 18.67
C GLU A 113 -3.20 -9.88 17.89
N LEU A 114 -2.51 -9.98 16.76
CA LEU A 114 -2.25 -8.85 15.85
C LEU A 114 -3.25 -8.85 14.71
N ILE A 115 -4.01 -7.78 14.56
CA ILE A 115 -5.08 -7.65 13.57
C ILE A 115 -4.82 -6.45 12.67
N LEU A 116 -4.82 -6.70 11.37
CA LEU A 116 -4.82 -5.68 10.34
C LEU A 116 -6.25 -5.51 9.82
N ALA A 117 -6.91 -4.42 10.21
CA ALA A 117 -8.19 -4.01 9.64
C ALA A 117 -7.91 -3.19 8.37
N THR A 118 -8.39 -3.62 7.20
CA THR A 118 -8.03 -2.95 5.96
C THR A 118 -9.19 -2.85 4.97
N LEU A 119 -9.27 -1.69 4.28
CA LEU A 119 -10.22 -1.49 3.19
C LEU A 119 -9.76 -2.19 1.92
N PHE A 120 -8.47 -2.04 1.58
CA PHE A 120 -7.88 -2.62 0.38
C PHE A 120 -7.16 -3.91 0.72
N TRP A 121 -7.59 -5.02 0.10
CA TRP A 121 -7.01 -6.32 0.34
C TRP A 121 -6.94 -7.19 -0.93
N SER A 122 -5.93 -8.05 -0.99
CA SER A 122 -5.84 -9.14 -1.95
C SER A 122 -5.50 -10.44 -1.21
N LYS A 123 -6.18 -11.53 -1.54
CA LYS A 123 -5.95 -12.86 -0.93
C LYS A 123 -4.53 -13.38 -1.14
N GLU A 124 -3.81 -12.84 -2.12
CA GLU A 124 -2.41 -13.21 -2.39
C GLU A 124 -1.42 -12.57 -1.42
N ILE A 125 -1.86 -11.54 -0.67
CA ILE A 125 -1.04 -10.81 0.28
C ILE A 125 -1.26 -11.39 1.68
N SER A 126 -0.19 -11.78 2.34
CA SER A 126 -0.21 -12.24 3.73
C SER A 126 0.93 -11.62 4.52
N PHE A 127 0.67 -11.30 5.76
CA PHE A 127 1.67 -10.79 6.68
C PHE A 127 1.84 -11.79 7.83
N GLN A 128 3.04 -12.29 8.01
CA GLN A 128 3.32 -13.32 9.00
C GLN A 128 2.96 -12.88 10.43
N GLY A 129 2.06 -13.63 11.07
CA GLY A 129 1.61 -13.36 12.43
C GLY A 129 0.51 -12.31 12.56
N TRP A 130 0.00 -11.79 11.43
CA TRP A 130 -1.14 -10.89 11.41
C TRP A 130 -2.39 -11.59 10.87
N LYS A 131 -3.49 -11.42 11.58
CA LYS A 131 -4.81 -11.73 11.06
C LYS A 131 -5.33 -10.52 10.29
N VAL A 132 -5.75 -10.76 9.06
CA VAL A 132 -6.40 -9.71 8.27
C VAL A 132 -7.90 -9.79 8.47
N VAL A 133 -8.52 -8.63 8.68
CA VAL A 133 -9.97 -8.45 8.74
C VAL A 133 -10.33 -7.33 7.79
N THR A 134 -11.14 -7.64 6.80
CA THR A 134 -11.54 -6.66 5.77
C THR A 134 -12.68 -5.78 6.26
N TYR A 135 -12.85 -4.63 5.63
CA TYR A 135 -14.01 -3.76 5.90
C TYR A 135 -15.34 -4.42 5.54
N SER A 136 -15.37 -5.35 4.59
CA SER A 136 -16.54 -6.18 4.28
C SER A 136 -16.91 -7.03 5.50
N GLU A 137 -15.96 -7.79 6.04
CA GLU A 137 -16.16 -8.65 7.23
C GLU A 137 -16.59 -7.83 8.45
N ILE A 138 -15.94 -6.69 8.71
CA ILE A 138 -16.30 -5.79 9.82
C ILE A 138 -17.75 -5.30 9.66
N SER A 139 -18.10 -4.83 8.47
CA SER A 139 -19.43 -4.26 8.21
C SER A 139 -20.53 -5.31 8.30
N GLU A 140 -20.30 -6.52 7.79
CA GLU A 140 -21.23 -7.64 7.89
C GLU A 140 -21.46 -8.08 9.33
N ALA A 141 -20.41 -8.07 10.16
CA ALA A 141 -20.47 -8.41 11.57
C ALA A 141 -21.25 -7.39 12.42
N ILE A 142 -21.37 -6.13 11.95
CA ILE A 142 -22.15 -5.12 12.67
C ILE A 142 -23.64 -5.47 12.64
N ASN A 143 -24.18 -5.73 13.84
CA ASN A 143 -25.62 -5.87 14.06
C ASN A 143 -26.06 -4.79 15.07
N PRO A 144 -26.70 -3.69 14.64
CA PRO A 144 -27.04 -2.55 15.49
C PRO A 144 -27.81 -2.94 16.75
N SER A 145 -28.77 -3.87 16.65
CA SER A 145 -29.61 -4.30 17.79
C SER A 145 -28.85 -5.03 18.89
N LYS A 146 -27.67 -5.58 18.61
CA LYS A 146 -26.79 -6.18 19.61
C LYS A 146 -26.02 -5.16 20.43
N PHE A 147 -25.86 -3.95 19.91
CA PHE A 147 -25.14 -2.87 20.60
C PHE A 147 -26.06 -2.10 21.55
N THR A 148 -27.30 -1.81 21.12
CA THR A 148 -28.19 -0.92 21.88
C THR A 148 -29.65 -1.11 21.49
N SER A 149 -30.55 -0.64 22.35
CA SER A 149 -31.98 -0.48 22.06
C SER A 149 -32.39 0.99 21.86
N LYS A 150 -31.48 1.95 22.01
CA LYS A 150 -31.75 3.38 21.82
C LYS A 150 -31.82 3.70 20.34
N GLN A 151 -32.98 4.18 19.85
CA GLN A 151 -33.24 4.41 18.44
C GLN A 151 -32.16 5.26 17.76
N TYR A 152 -31.77 6.37 18.33
CA TYR A 152 -30.74 7.24 17.79
C TYR A 152 -29.39 6.51 17.57
N TYR A 153 -29.01 5.62 18.48
CA TYR A 153 -27.77 4.85 18.32
C TYR A 153 -27.94 3.71 17.31
N LEU A 154 -29.14 3.11 17.24
CA LEU A 154 -29.45 2.13 16.19
C LEU A 154 -29.30 2.74 14.80
N ASP A 155 -29.87 3.93 14.60
CA ASP A 155 -29.82 4.64 13.31
C ASP A 155 -28.35 4.99 12.96
N LEU A 156 -27.60 5.56 13.90
CA LEU A 156 -26.19 5.93 13.69
C LEU A 156 -25.29 4.71 13.38
N ILE A 157 -25.51 3.59 14.05
CA ILE A 157 -24.75 2.34 13.81
C ILE A 157 -25.15 1.75 12.46
N SER A 158 -26.43 1.85 12.08
CA SER A 158 -26.92 1.41 10.77
C SER A 158 -26.31 2.27 9.64
N ASP A 159 -26.31 3.60 9.79
CA ASP A 159 -25.67 4.52 8.83
C ASP A 159 -24.18 4.21 8.66
N TYR A 160 -23.48 3.94 9.77
CA TYR A 160 -22.06 3.56 9.72
C TYR A 160 -21.86 2.23 9.02
N LYS A 161 -22.68 1.23 9.29
CA LYS A 161 -22.66 -0.07 8.61
C LYS A 161 -22.83 0.11 7.10
N ASP A 162 -23.87 0.86 6.68
CA ASP A 162 -24.14 1.08 5.26
C ASP A 162 -23.01 1.87 4.58
N PHE A 163 -22.45 2.86 5.28
CA PHE A 163 -21.30 3.60 4.79
C PHE A 163 -20.08 2.70 4.56
N THR A 164 -19.74 1.86 5.55
CA THR A 164 -18.60 0.95 5.46
C THR A 164 -18.81 -0.18 4.44
N LEU A 165 -20.04 -0.69 4.29
CA LEU A 165 -20.39 -1.62 3.21
C LEU A 165 -20.21 -1.02 1.82
N ASN A 166 -20.60 0.23 1.62
CA ASN A 166 -20.37 0.91 0.35
C ASN A 166 -18.88 1.14 0.07
N LEU A 167 -18.05 1.44 1.09
CA LEU A 167 -16.60 1.51 0.94
C LEU A 167 -16.00 0.16 0.56
N ALA A 168 -16.39 -0.91 1.26
CA ALA A 168 -15.94 -2.27 0.99
C ALA A 168 -16.33 -2.71 -0.43
N TYR A 169 -17.58 -2.52 -0.80
CA TYR A 169 -18.06 -2.82 -2.15
C TYR A 169 -17.25 -2.07 -3.22
N LEU A 170 -16.96 -0.78 -3.00
CA LEU A 170 -16.13 -0.01 -3.93
C LEU A 170 -14.73 -0.62 -4.07
N SER A 171 -14.09 -1.01 -2.96
CA SER A 171 -12.75 -1.60 -2.99
C SER A 171 -12.71 -2.96 -3.71
N GLU A 172 -13.77 -3.76 -3.59
CA GLU A 172 -13.92 -5.05 -4.26
C GLU A 172 -14.13 -4.92 -5.78
N GLN A 173 -14.69 -3.78 -6.23
CA GLN A 173 -14.85 -3.50 -7.68
C GLN A 173 -13.56 -3.03 -8.35
N LEU A 174 -12.52 -2.74 -7.56
CA LEU A 174 -11.24 -2.29 -8.09
C LEU A 174 -10.41 -3.50 -8.54
N ASP A 175 -10.37 -3.69 -9.84
CA ASP A 175 -9.66 -4.81 -10.45
C ASP A 175 -8.14 -4.71 -10.21
N ILE A 176 -7.59 -5.72 -9.54
CA ILE A 176 -6.16 -5.98 -9.38
C ILE A 176 -5.86 -7.26 -10.16
N SER A 177 -6.27 -7.27 -11.42
CA SER A 177 -6.15 -8.44 -12.29
C SER A 177 -4.69 -8.79 -12.62
N ASP A 178 -4.52 -9.93 -13.29
CA ASP A 178 -3.24 -10.37 -13.85
C ASP A 178 -2.68 -9.45 -14.94
N VAL A 179 -3.41 -8.42 -15.29
CA VAL A 179 -3.00 -7.43 -16.28
C VAL A 179 -2.60 -6.15 -15.55
N TYR A 180 -1.32 -5.79 -15.62
CA TYR A 180 -0.83 -4.57 -15.03
C TYR A 180 -0.97 -3.41 -16.02
N ASN A 181 -1.91 -2.52 -15.72
CA ASN A 181 -2.06 -1.26 -16.46
C ASN A 181 -1.51 -0.12 -15.61
N PHE A 182 -0.36 0.41 -16.00
CA PHE A 182 0.32 1.48 -15.25
C PHE A 182 -0.27 2.86 -15.54
N ALA A 183 -1.01 3.02 -16.63
CA ALA A 183 -1.36 4.33 -17.11
C ALA A 183 -2.56 4.92 -16.36
N ILE A 184 -2.36 5.97 -15.59
CA ILE A 184 -3.44 6.87 -15.15
C ILE A 184 -4.23 7.39 -16.35
N SER A 185 -3.55 7.65 -17.48
CA SER A 185 -4.16 8.13 -18.72
C SER A 185 -5.15 7.16 -19.35
N VAL A 186 -5.04 5.86 -19.05
CA VAL A 186 -5.94 4.81 -19.59
C VAL A 186 -7.24 4.74 -18.80
N ASN A 187 -7.23 5.15 -17.53
CA ASN A 187 -8.44 5.14 -16.69
C ASN A 187 -8.64 6.47 -15.95
N LYS A 188 -8.74 7.55 -16.71
CA LYS A 188 -8.96 8.92 -16.18
C LYS A 188 -10.23 9.02 -15.34
N GLU A 189 -11.27 8.29 -15.73
CA GLU A 189 -12.55 8.29 -15.05
C GLU A 189 -12.41 7.67 -13.65
N LEU A 190 -11.83 6.47 -13.56
CA LEU A 190 -11.57 5.82 -12.27
C LEU A 190 -10.66 6.68 -11.38
N TYR A 191 -9.62 7.30 -11.96
CA TYR A 191 -8.78 8.24 -11.22
C TYR A 191 -9.60 9.38 -10.63
N ALA A 192 -10.43 10.05 -11.44
CA ALA A 192 -11.25 11.16 -10.99
C ALA A 192 -12.21 10.73 -9.88
N GLN A 193 -12.88 9.60 -10.06
CA GLN A 193 -13.83 9.04 -9.09
C GLN A 193 -13.17 8.70 -7.75
N LEU A 194 -12.05 7.98 -7.76
CA LEU A 194 -11.35 7.59 -6.52
C LEU A 194 -10.63 8.77 -5.85
N ASN A 195 -10.09 9.70 -6.65
CA ASN A 195 -9.44 10.89 -6.10
C ASN A 195 -10.45 11.83 -5.41
N ASP A 196 -11.65 11.91 -5.92
CA ASP A 196 -12.73 12.71 -5.37
C ASP A 196 -13.09 12.27 -3.94
N ILE A 197 -13.05 10.99 -3.67
CA ILE A 197 -13.24 10.40 -2.33
C ILE A 197 -11.93 10.08 -1.59
N LYS A 198 -10.79 10.54 -2.12
CA LYS A 198 -9.46 10.38 -1.52
C LYS A 198 -9.01 8.93 -1.30
N LEU A 199 -9.43 8.01 -2.14
CA LEU A 199 -9.02 6.59 -2.10
C LEU A 199 -8.00 6.21 -3.19
N TRP A 200 -7.67 7.12 -4.11
CA TRP A 200 -6.74 6.82 -5.20
C TRP A 200 -5.36 6.37 -4.72
N GLU A 201 -4.82 7.02 -3.71
CA GLU A 201 -3.49 6.69 -3.17
C GLU A 201 -3.45 5.26 -2.59
N GLY A 202 -4.45 4.87 -1.81
CA GLY A 202 -4.57 3.51 -1.27
C GLY A 202 -4.64 2.46 -2.37
N TYR A 203 -5.42 2.72 -3.41
CA TYR A 203 -5.49 1.85 -4.59
C TYR A 203 -4.14 1.70 -5.29
N GLN A 204 -3.38 2.79 -5.49
CA GLN A 204 -2.05 2.73 -6.09
C GLN A 204 -1.05 1.94 -5.23
N LYS A 205 -1.09 2.11 -3.91
CA LYS A 205 -0.25 1.36 -2.98
C LYS A 205 -0.56 -0.13 -2.98
N LEU A 206 -1.84 -0.50 -3.01
CA LEU A 206 -2.25 -1.90 -3.14
C LEU A 206 -1.70 -2.53 -4.41
N ARG A 207 -1.86 -1.87 -5.56
CA ARG A 207 -1.33 -2.35 -6.85
C ARG A 207 0.18 -2.52 -6.82
N ALA A 208 0.91 -1.52 -6.30
CA ALA A 208 2.36 -1.60 -6.18
C ALA A 208 2.80 -2.74 -5.26
N SER A 209 2.14 -2.90 -4.12
CA SER A 209 2.44 -4.00 -3.18
C SER A 209 2.17 -5.37 -3.79
N HIS A 210 1.09 -5.51 -4.55
CA HIS A 210 0.76 -6.75 -5.25
C HIS A 210 1.81 -7.11 -6.31
N LEU A 211 2.27 -6.12 -7.08
CA LEU A 211 3.35 -6.31 -8.03
C LEU A 211 4.65 -6.77 -7.35
N LEU A 212 5.04 -6.09 -6.28
CA LEU A 212 6.27 -6.44 -5.54
C LEU A 212 6.21 -7.84 -4.93
N LEU A 213 5.08 -8.23 -4.38
CA LEU A 213 4.90 -9.58 -3.84
C LEU A 213 5.04 -10.66 -4.92
N ARG A 214 4.44 -10.44 -6.07
CA ARG A 214 4.60 -11.34 -7.21
C ARG A 214 6.04 -11.34 -7.71
N PHE A 215 6.64 -10.17 -7.87
CA PHE A 215 8.04 -10.08 -8.27
C PHE A 215 8.96 -10.85 -7.34
N ASN A 216 8.80 -10.73 -6.02
CA ASN A 216 9.64 -11.44 -5.06
C ASN A 216 9.61 -12.97 -5.21
N LYS A 217 8.49 -13.53 -5.68
CA LYS A 217 8.38 -14.97 -6.00
C LYS A 217 9.21 -15.35 -7.24
N PHE A 218 9.45 -14.42 -8.16
CA PHE A 218 10.14 -14.61 -9.43
C PHE A 218 11.49 -13.90 -9.50
N ASN A 219 11.94 -13.28 -8.41
CA ASN A 219 13.19 -12.53 -8.32
C ASN A 219 14.40 -13.47 -8.32
N LYS A 220 14.88 -13.83 -9.51
CA LYS A 220 15.98 -14.79 -9.70
C LYS A 220 17.33 -14.28 -9.21
N TYR A 221 17.49 -12.97 -9.08
CA TYR A 221 18.78 -12.32 -8.87
C TYR A 221 18.86 -11.55 -7.56
N ASN A 222 17.86 -11.69 -6.68
CA ASN A 222 17.79 -10.99 -5.39
C ASN A 222 17.96 -9.46 -5.52
N ALA A 223 17.43 -8.88 -6.60
CA ALA A 223 17.44 -7.43 -6.77
C ALA A 223 16.59 -6.78 -5.67
N ALA A 224 17.07 -5.68 -5.12
CA ALA A 224 16.28 -4.90 -4.18
C ALA A 224 15.08 -4.28 -4.91
N ALA A 225 13.89 -4.45 -4.36
CA ALA A 225 12.67 -3.90 -4.94
C ALA A 225 11.89 -3.12 -3.87
N SER A 226 11.43 -1.95 -4.25
CA SER A 226 10.65 -1.06 -3.38
C SER A 226 9.62 -0.28 -4.19
N TYR A 227 8.67 0.36 -3.50
CA TYR A 227 7.81 1.35 -4.13
C TYR A 227 7.74 2.63 -3.31
N SER A 228 7.44 3.73 -4.00
CA SER A 228 7.14 5.03 -3.41
C SER A 228 5.89 5.62 -4.06
N ILE A 229 5.25 6.57 -3.36
CA ILE A 229 4.14 7.34 -3.90
C ILE A 229 4.59 8.78 -4.07
N ASN A 230 4.65 9.22 -5.32
CA ASN A 230 5.01 10.58 -5.68
C ASN A 230 3.88 11.21 -6.49
N ASN A 231 3.37 12.35 -6.04
CA ASN A 231 2.26 13.05 -6.72
C ASN A 231 1.09 12.11 -7.05
N GLN A 232 0.68 11.30 -6.08
CA GLN A 232 -0.43 10.32 -6.19
C GLN A 232 -0.18 9.20 -7.21
N LYS A 233 1.05 8.98 -7.65
CA LYS A 233 1.45 7.89 -8.53
C LYS A 233 2.38 6.94 -7.80
N ALA A 234 2.17 5.66 -8.00
CA ALA A 234 3.13 4.66 -7.55
C ALA A 234 4.32 4.62 -8.50
N THR A 235 5.51 4.71 -7.93
CA THR A 235 6.77 4.42 -8.60
C THR A 235 7.33 3.15 -7.98
N ILE A 236 7.66 2.17 -8.81
CA ILE A 236 8.19 0.89 -8.37
C ILE A 236 9.60 0.77 -8.91
N ASP A 237 10.55 0.60 -8.01
CA ASP A 237 11.98 0.58 -8.33
C ASP A 237 12.56 -0.82 -8.07
N PHE A 238 13.35 -1.30 -9.01
CA PHE A 238 14.17 -2.51 -8.92
C PHE A 238 15.63 -2.09 -9.06
N LEU A 239 16.44 -2.35 -8.04
CA LEU A 239 17.76 -1.75 -7.88
C LEU A 239 18.87 -2.78 -7.92
N VAL A 240 19.96 -2.43 -8.61
CA VAL A 240 21.25 -3.11 -8.55
C VAL A 240 22.30 -2.08 -8.08
N GLU A 241 22.98 -2.39 -6.99
CA GLU A 241 24.07 -1.55 -6.48
C GLU A 241 25.32 -1.76 -7.31
N ILE A 242 25.87 -0.69 -7.85
CA ILE A 242 27.15 -0.70 -8.58
C ILE A 242 28.31 -0.42 -7.63
N THR A 243 28.17 0.63 -6.82
CA THR A 243 29.05 0.97 -5.69
C THR A 243 28.16 1.41 -4.52
N ASN A 244 28.77 1.77 -3.39
CA ASN A 244 28.02 2.32 -2.26
C ASN A 244 27.22 3.56 -2.62
N ASP A 245 27.71 4.34 -3.58
CA ASP A 245 27.12 5.63 -3.94
C ASP A 245 26.29 5.59 -5.23
N TYR A 246 26.51 4.59 -6.09
CA TYR A 246 25.84 4.49 -7.38
C TYR A 246 24.96 3.25 -7.49
N LYS A 247 23.76 3.47 -7.98
CA LYS A 247 22.77 2.43 -8.24
C LYS A 247 22.26 2.57 -9.66
N ILE A 248 22.06 1.45 -10.31
CA ILE A 248 21.30 1.36 -11.57
C ILE A 248 20.03 0.58 -11.33
N GLY A 249 19.04 0.78 -12.16
CA GLY A 249 17.80 0.04 -11.95
C GLY A 249 16.77 0.26 -13.03
N ILE A 250 15.64 -0.36 -12.74
CA ILE A 250 14.41 -0.21 -13.49
C ILE A 250 13.41 0.51 -12.58
N SER A 251 12.74 1.51 -13.14
CA SER A 251 11.66 2.20 -12.46
C SER A 251 10.40 2.14 -13.32
N ILE A 252 9.29 1.74 -12.71
CA ILE A 252 7.99 1.73 -13.35
C ILE A 252 7.16 2.84 -12.75
N GLU A 253 6.84 3.84 -13.54
CA GLU A 253 6.00 4.96 -13.13
C GLU A 253 4.98 5.28 -14.21
N ASP A 254 3.71 5.25 -13.86
CA ASP A 254 2.61 5.43 -14.80
C ASP A 254 2.73 4.42 -15.99
N ASN A 255 2.78 4.90 -17.23
CA ASN A 255 3.01 4.07 -18.41
C ASN A 255 4.47 4.04 -18.87
N GLN A 256 5.41 4.40 -18.01
CA GLN A 256 6.83 4.44 -18.32
C GLN A 256 7.57 3.30 -17.63
N TYR A 257 8.27 2.53 -18.43
CA TYR A 257 9.29 1.61 -17.96
C TYR A 257 10.63 2.29 -18.17
N ARG A 258 11.29 2.64 -17.10
CA ARG A 258 12.52 3.46 -17.09
C ARG A 258 13.71 2.59 -16.77
N LYS A 259 14.81 2.76 -17.48
CA LYS A 259 16.14 2.39 -17.01
C LYS A 259 16.81 3.64 -16.48
N PHE A 260 17.37 3.56 -15.28
CA PHE A 260 17.96 4.73 -14.64
C PHE A 260 19.29 4.43 -13.98
N ILE A 261 20.04 5.48 -13.75
CA ILE A 261 21.22 5.51 -12.91
C ILE A 261 21.09 6.67 -11.92
N THR A 262 21.44 6.42 -10.67
CA THR A 262 21.45 7.42 -9.62
C THR A 262 22.75 7.36 -8.83
N GLY A 263 23.16 8.48 -8.24
CA GLY A 263 24.39 8.62 -7.49
C GLY A 263 24.41 9.87 -6.61
N PRO A 264 25.58 10.31 -6.14
CA PRO A 264 25.72 11.52 -5.32
C PRO A 264 25.20 12.76 -6.03
N LYS A 265 24.61 13.68 -5.28
CA LYS A 265 23.94 14.89 -5.80
C LYS A 265 24.83 15.80 -6.67
N HIS A 266 26.13 15.71 -6.51
CA HIS A 266 27.09 16.63 -7.15
C HIS A 266 27.78 16.07 -8.38
N ILE A 267 27.46 14.84 -8.80
CA ILE A 267 28.13 14.22 -9.93
C ILE A 267 27.25 14.32 -11.16
N GLN A 268 27.74 15.00 -12.18
CA GLN A 268 27.16 14.94 -13.51
C GLN A 268 27.57 13.63 -14.15
N PHE A 269 26.60 12.76 -14.44
CA PHE A 269 26.87 11.56 -15.22
C PHE A 269 27.44 11.95 -16.58
N SER A 270 28.61 11.38 -16.95
CA SER A 270 29.26 11.69 -18.18
C SER A 270 28.37 11.32 -19.40
N GLU A 271 28.41 12.11 -20.45
CA GLU A 271 27.72 11.79 -21.70
C GLU A 271 28.24 10.48 -22.34
N ASN A 272 29.41 10.00 -21.91
CA ASN A 272 30.03 8.76 -22.37
C ASN A 272 29.27 7.49 -21.97
N LEU A 273 28.57 7.47 -20.83
CA LEU A 273 27.67 6.34 -20.44
C LEU A 273 26.63 6.10 -21.54
N ARG A 274 26.30 7.10 -22.28
CA ARG A 274 25.31 7.04 -23.36
C ARG A 274 25.94 6.63 -24.72
N ALA A 275 27.13 7.10 -25.01
CA ALA A 275 27.76 6.88 -26.31
C ALA A 275 28.05 5.38 -26.53
N ASN A 276 28.29 4.62 -25.48
CA ASN A 276 28.69 3.22 -25.56
C ASN A 276 27.50 2.23 -25.46
N ASP A 277 26.27 2.74 -25.35
CA ASP A 277 25.01 1.95 -25.38
C ASP A 277 25.00 0.67 -24.51
N ILE A 278 25.78 0.68 -23.42
CA ILE A 278 25.97 -0.51 -22.59
C ILE A 278 24.72 -0.84 -21.80
N PHE A 279 24.01 0.18 -21.33
CA PHE A 279 22.84 0.02 -20.48
C PHE A 279 21.59 0.64 -21.11
N PHE A 280 21.75 1.75 -21.82
CA PHE A 280 20.68 2.50 -22.45
C PHE A 280 20.68 2.24 -23.95
N SER A 281 19.70 1.52 -24.44
CA SER A 281 19.54 1.23 -25.86
C SER A 281 19.18 2.48 -26.66
N SER A 282 19.73 2.61 -27.86
CA SER A 282 19.36 3.67 -28.81
C SER A 282 17.89 3.62 -29.26
N SER A 283 17.26 2.44 -29.11
CA SER A 283 15.82 2.24 -29.40
C SER A 283 14.90 2.79 -28.30
N TRP A 284 15.44 3.14 -27.14
CA TRP A 284 14.65 3.67 -26.04
C TRP A 284 14.27 5.13 -26.30
N MET A 285 12.98 5.39 -26.29
CA MET A 285 12.46 6.73 -26.53
C MET A 285 12.89 7.67 -25.42
N SER A 286 13.71 8.67 -25.74
CA SER A 286 13.74 9.89 -24.94
C SER A 286 12.84 10.91 -25.65
N ALA A 287 12.09 11.68 -24.90
CA ALA A 287 11.27 12.77 -25.46
C ALA A 287 12.10 13.83 -26.21
N ARG A 288 13.42 13.79 -26.07
CA ARG A 288 14.37 14.65 -26.79
C ARG A 288 15.43 13.74 -27.40
N LYS A 289 15.44 13.67 -28.73
CA LYS A 289 16.40 12.90 -29.52
C LYS A 289 17.76 12.83 -28.80
N ASN A 290 18.11 11.63 -28.41
CA ASN A 290 19.43 11.30 -27.91
C ASN A 290 19.91 11.94 -26.58
N LYS A 291 19.05 12.42 -25.68
CA LYS A 291 19.46 12.87 -24.33
C LYS A 291 18.79 12.05 -23.23
N MET A 292 19.56 11.66 -22.23
CA MET A 292 18.97 11.11 -21.00
C MET A 292 18.12 12.18 -20.34
N MET A 293 16.96 11.78 -19.87
CA MET A 293 16.11 12.64 -19.04
C MET A 293 16.66 12.73 -17.64
N SER A 294 16.38 13.82 -16.97
CA SER A 294 16.79 14.05 -15.58
C SER A 294 15.56 14.44 -14.76
N TYR A 295 15.30 13.68 -13.72
CA TYR A 295 14.33 14.06 -12.70
C TYR A 295 14.97 14.96 -11.63
N ALA A 296 16.22 14.64 -11.27
CA ALA A 296 17.07 15.39 -10.37
C ALA A 296 18.52 15.39 -10.91
N PRO A 297 19.40 16.26 -10.44
CA PRO A 297 20.80 16.29 -10.90
C PRO A 297 21.50 14.94 -10.80
N ASN A 298 21.12 14.15 -9.80
CA ASN A 298 21.68 12.84 -9.50
C ASN A 298 20.87 11.65 -10.01
N TYR A 299 19.82 11.87 -10.81
CA TYR A 299 18.98 10.82 -11.36
C TYR A 299 18.83 11.01 -12.86
N LYS A 300 19.37 10.10 -13.64
CA LYS A 300 19.30 10.09 -15.10
C LYS A 300 18.59 8.83 -15.58
N TYR A 301 17.71 8.98 -16.56
CA TYR A 301 16.93 7.85 -17.07
C TYR A 301 16.61 7.98 -18.55
N GLN A 302 16.34 6.83 -19.15
CA GLN A 302 15.61 6.67 -20.41
C GLN A 302 14.37 5.86 -20.16
N TYR A 303 13.36 5.98 -20.98
CA TYR A 303 12.12 5.21 -20.81
C TYR A 303 11.55 4.76 -22.15
N GLU A 304 10.80 3.69 -22.08
CA GLU A 304 9.83 3.29 -23.08
C GLU A 304 8.42 3.35 -22.51
N LYS A 305 7.44 3.59 -23.37
CA LYS A 305 6.04 3.49 -22.97
C LYS A 305 5.64 2.03 -22.97
N ILE A 306 5.08 1.59 -21.87
CA ILE A 306 4.43 0.28 -21.74
C ILE A 306 2.91 0.46 -21.74
N GLY A 307 2.24 -0.43 -22.47
CA GLY A 307 0.80 -0.54 -22.45
C GLY A 307 0.32 -1.52 -21.39
N VAL A 308 -0.78 -2.15 -21.65
CA VAL A 308 -1.29 -3.28 -20.85
C VAL A 308 -0.37 -4.48 -21.08
N MET A 309 0.17 -5.02 -19.99
CA MET A 309 1.10 -6.16 -20.03
C MET A 309 0.73 -7.12 -18.90
N ASN A 310 0.69 -8.42 -19.17
CA ASN A 310 0.50 -9.40 -18.10
C ASN A 310 1.74 -9.47 -17.20
N PHE A 311 1.56 -9.99 -15.99
CA PHE A 311 2.63 -10.04 -14.99
C PHE A 311 3.82 -10.90 -15.43
N ASP A 312 3.58 -12.02 -16.09
CA ASP A 312 4.65 -12.95 -16.49
C ASP A 312 5.58 -12.31 -17.52
N ASP A 313 5.04 -11.61 -18.51
CA ASP A 313 5.82 -10.87 -19.49
C ASP A 313 6.58 -9.71 -18.85
N LEU A 314 5.94 -9.00 -17.92
CA LEU A 314 6.59 -7.92 -17.18
C LEU A 314 7.75 -8.46 -16.33
N PHE A 315 7.57 -9.54 -15.59
CA PHE A 315 8.62 -10.12 -14.76
C PHE A 315 9.75 -10.73 -15.58
N LYS A 316 9.44 -11.34 -16.73
CA LYS A 316 10.45 -11.81 -17.67
C LYS A 316 11.30 -10.64 -18.17
N LYS A 317 10.68 -9.53 -18.55
CA LYS A 317 11.38 -8.31 -18.98
C LYS A 317 12.25 -7.74 -17.86
N ILE A 318 11.71 -7.57 -16.65
CA ILE A 318 12.45 -7.07 -15.48
C ILE A 318 13.66 -7.96 -15.17
N ASN A 319 13.47 -9.28 -15.09
CA ASN A 319 14.57 -10.21 -14.82
C ASN A 319 15.64 -10.20 -15.91
N THR A 320 15.25 -10.08 -17.19
CA THR A 320 16.20 -9.96 -18.29
C THR A 320 17.05 -8.69 -18.17
N ASP A 321 16.42 -7.58 -17.86
CA ASP A 321 17.11 -6.31 -17.69
C ASP A 321 18.01 -6.30 -16.44
N ILE A 322 17.55 -6.90 -15.32
CA ILE A 322 18.39 -7.08 -14.10
C ILE A 322 19.62 -7.94 -14.41
N LEU A 323 19.45 -9.06 -15.11
CA LEU A 323 20.58 -9.90 -15.51
C LEU A 323 21.61 -9.11 -16.32
N MET A 324 21.14 -8.38 -17.31
CA MET A 324 22.01 -7.51 -18.14
C MET A 324 22.77 -6.48 -17.31
N MET A 325 22.13 -5.90 -16.30
CA MET A 325 22.77 -4.95 -15.38
C MET A 325 23.85 -5.63 -14.53
N LEU A 326 23.59 -6.84 -14.05
CA LEU A 326 24.54 -7.60 -13.24
C LEU A 326 25.75 -8.07 -14.05
N GLU A 327 25.55 -8.57 -15.27
CA GLU A 327 26.62 -9.00 -16.16
C GLU A 327 27.55 -7.84 -16.54
N ARG A 328 27.01 -6.64 -16.64
CA ARG A 328 27.75 -5.43 -17.03
C ARG A 328 28.17 -4.55 -15.85
N LYS A 329 27.98 -5.01 -14.63
CA LYS A 329 28.25 -4.23 -13.43
C LYS A 329 29.64 -3.61 -13.39
N GLU A 330 30.69 -4.41 -13.65
CA GLU A 330 32.08 -3.93 -13.62
C GLU A 330 32.37 -2.97 -14.78
N GLU A 331 31.81 -3.20 -15.95
CA GLU A 331 31.93 -2.29 -17.10
C GLU A 331 31.29 -0.93 -16.80
N ILE A 332 30.09 -0.92 -16.21
CA ILE A 332 29.40 0.30 -15.80
C ILE A 332 30.20 1.03 -14.71
N LYS A 333 30.73 0.28 -13.73
CA LYS A 333 31.55 0.83 -12.66
C LYS A 333 32.77 1.58 -13.18
N ASN A 334 33.45 1.04 -14.20
CA ASN A 334 34.61 1.69 -14.81
C ASN A 334 34.29 2.97 -15.61
N GLN A 335 33.03 3.21 -15.91
CA GLN A 335 32.56 4.41 -16.61
C GLN A 335 32.02 5.49 -15.67
N ILE A 336 31.83 5.16 -14.39
CA ILE A 336 31.39 6.10 -13.38
C ILE A 336 32.62 6.89 -12.89
N PRO A 337 32.54 8.23 -12.79
CA PRO A 337 33.63 9.02 -12.22
C PRO A 337 33.97 8.55 -10.80
N SER A 338 35.26 8.39 -10.53
CA SER A 338 35.79 8.07 -9.19
C SER A 338 35.58 9.23 -8.22
#